data_165883ed6392ae7b2b54d6657630e797
#
_entry.id   165883ed6392ae7b2b54d6657630e797
#
_cell.length_a   1.000
_cell.length_b   1.000
_cell.length_c   1.000
_cell.angle_alpha   90.00
_cell.angle_beta   90.00
_cell.angle_gamma   90.00
#
_symmetry.space_group_name_H-M   'P 1'
#
loop_
_entity.id
_entity.type
_entity.pdbx_description
1 polymer ?
#
loop_
_entity_poly.entity_id
_entity_poly.type
_entity_poly.pdbx_seq_one_letter_code
_entity_poly.pdbx_strand_id
1 'polypeptide(L)'
;PDPTTNQLIATAFNRNAMTNEEGGTDDEEHRIAAVVDRVNTTWEVFQGTTMACVQCHGHPYDPFVQEDFYASFALFNNTADWDQPNEEPLLREFESAHRTEASQLQADLSSVREQIVAAVSTPEIRQQRLVWEQSLDDPTVSGKLSTTAQNEVRRIAAIADSLRTPHQRAFLRDRFADVDPSTEDLRKTRSELTKKLHDLAPTITPIMRELPEDERRATRIMERGNFLIQTDVVEPGVPLALPMLNGPANRMGFAQWIMSADNPLTSRVMVNRLWEQLFGLGIVESPDDFGTVGIPPSH
;
A
#
# COMPACT_ATOMS: atom_id res chain seq x y z
N PRO A 1 16.45 9.39 7.41
CA PRO A 1 15.96 10.66 7.95
C PRO A 1 14.44 10.69 7.80
N ASP A 2 13.74 11.31 8.76
CA ASP A 2 12.30 11.47 8.70
C ASP A 2 11.93 12.37 7.52
N PRO A 3 10.87 12.03 6.76
CA PRO A 3 10.44 12.82 5.63
C PRO A 3 9.85 14.16 6.07
N THR A 4 10.09 15.21 5.30
CA THR A 4 9.43 16.50 5.48
C THR A 4 7.95 16.44 5.10
N THR A 5 7.14 17.39 5.59
CA THR A 5 5.72 17.53 5.21
C THR A 5 5.53 17.53 3.69
N ASN A 6 6.33 18.28 2.95
CA ASN A 6 6.23 18.36 1.48
C ASN A 6 6.56 17.02 0.80
N GLN A 7 7.51 16.26 1.33
CA GLN A 7 7.81 14.92 0.83
C GLN A 7 6.67 13.93 1.09
N LEU A 8 6.01 14.04 2.24
CA LEU A 8 4.81 13.24 2.54
C LEU A 8 3.67 13.61 1.61
N ILE A 9 3.38 14.90 1.41
CA ILE A 9 2.34 15.38 0.48
C ILE A 9 2.62 14.86 -0.95
N ALA A 10 3.87 14.89 -1.40
CA ALA A 10 4.23 14.38 -2.72
C ALA A 10 3.89 12.89 -2.92
N THR A 11 3.82 12.09 -1.84
CA THR A 11 3.39 10.69 -1.93
C THR A 11 1.91 10.51 -2.21
N ALA A 12 1.08 11.56 -2.05
CA ALA A 12 -0.35 11.53 -2.33
C ALA A 12 -0.66 11.22 -3.80
N PHE A 13 0.28 11.49 -4.73
CA PHE A 13 0.16 11.06 -6.13
C PHE A 13 -0.19 9.56 -6.24
N ASN A 14 0.50 8.72 -5.48
CA ASN A 14 0.28 7.28 -5.45
C ASN A 14 -0.90 6.83 -4.56
N ARG A 15 -1.66 7.76 -3.99
CA ARG A 15 -2.88 7.49 -3.21
C ARG A 15 -4.16 7.88 -3.94
N ASN A 16 -4.06 8.25 -5.22
CA ASN A 16 -5.21 8.55 -6.08
C ASN A 16 -5.82 7.29 -6.73
N ALA A 17 -5.37 6.10 -6.37
CA ALA A 17 -6.02 4.85 -6.77
C ALA A 17 -7.47 4.79 -6.21
N MET A 18 -8.36 4.12 -6.91
CA MET A 18 -9.74 3.93 -6.47
C MET A 18 -9.76 3.17 -5.13
N THR A 19 -10.58 3.64 -4.21
CA THR A 19 -10.95 2.98 -2.97
C THR A 19 -12.36 2.42 -3.10
N ASN A 20 -12.66 1.34 -2.34
CA ASN A 20 -13.97 0.73 -2.36
C ASN A 20 -14.68 0.95 -1.02
N GLU A 21 -15.93 1.42 -1.07
CA GLU A 21 -16.79 1.61 0.09
C GLU A 21 -17.98 0.64 0.11
N GLU A 22 -18.07 -0.28 -0.86
CA GLU A 22 -19.17 -1.24 -0.94
C GLU A 22 -19.00 -2.35 0.09
N GLY A 23 -20.09 -2.72 0.75
CA GLY A 23 -20.11 -3.83 1.70
C GLY A 23 -20.04 -5.19 1.00
N GLY A 24 -19.30 -6.15 1.60
CA GLY A 24 -19.23 -7.53 1.12
C GLY A 24 -18.12 -7.80 0.11
N THR A 25 -17.23 -6.85 -0.09
CA THR A 25 -16.01 -6.98 -0.91
C THR A 25 -14.84 -7.51 -0.08
N ASP A 26 -13.74 -7.85 -0.73
CA ASP A 26 -12.49 -8.29 -0.08
C ASP A 26 -11.51 -7.09 -0.04
N ASP A 27 -11.20 -6.61 1.16
CA ASP A 27 -10.28 -5.47 1.36
C ASP A 27 -8.90 -5.74 0.74
N GLU A 28 -8.43 -6.99 0.75
CA GLU A 28 -7.14 -7.34 0.16
C GLU A 28 -7.17 -7.29 -1.37
N GLU A 29 -8.28 -7.66 -2.01
CA GLU A 29 -8.47 -7.52 -3.45
C GLU A 29 -8.31 -6.06 -3.88
N HIS A 30 -9.01 -5.14 -3.20
CA HIS A 30 -8.96 -3.72 -3.51
C HIS A 30 -7.61 -3.08 -3.16
N ARG A 31 -6.99 -3.52 -2.05
CA ARG A 31 -5.62 -3.09 -1.73
C ARG A 31 -4.62 -3.50 -2.83
N ILE A 32 -4.71 -4.74 -3.30
CA ILE A 32 -3.87 -5.25 -4.40
C ILE A 32 -4.15 -4.47 -5.69
N ALA A 33 -5.41 -4.21 -6.01
CA ALA A 33 -5.79 -3.41 -7.17
C ALA A 33 -5.17 -2.00 -7.10
N ALA A 34 -5.18 -1.37 -5.93
CA ALA A 34 -4.52 -0.07 -5.72
C ALA A 34 -3.00 -0.14 -5.92
N VAL A 35 -2.34 -1.22 -5.49
CA VAL A 35 -0.90 -1.41 -5.74
C VAL A 35 -0.61 -1.65 -7.22
N VAL A 36 -1.45 -2.44 -7.91
CA VAL A 36 -1.38 -2.63 -9.37
C VAL A 36 -1.49 -1.30 -10.12
N ASP A 37 -2.46 -0.47 -9.73
CA ASP A 37 -2.64 0.87 -10.31
C ASP A 37 -1.39 1.74 -10.12
N ARG A 38 -0.77 1.73 -8.93
CA ARG A 38 0.47 2.47 -8.64
C ARG A 38 1.63 2.03 -9.53
N VAL A 39 1.79 0.73 -9.72
CA VAL A 39 2.80 0.19 -10.64
C VAL A 39 2.54 0.71 -12.04
N ASN A 40 1.35 0.45 -12.58
CA ASN A 40 1.01 0.82 -13.95
C ASN A 40 1.15 2.32 -14.18
N THR A 41 0.56 3.15 -13.31
CA THR A 41 0.65 4.61 -13.40
C THR A 41 2.09 5.11 -13.33
N THR A 42 2.92 4.54 -12.45
CA THR A 42 4.32 4.96 -12.32
C THR A 42 5.12 4.64 -13.59
N TRP A 43 4.95 3.43 -14.13
CA TRP A 43 5.64 3.02 -15.36
C TRP A 43 5.16 3.80 -16.57
N GLU A 44 3.87 4.02 -16.71
CA GLU A 44 3.30 4.79 -17.81
C GLU A 44 3.72 6.26 -17.76
N VAL A 45 3.59 6.90 -16.58
CA VAL A 45 3.88 8.34 -16.43
C VAL A 45 5.37 8.66 -16.55
N PHE A 46 6.25 7.86 -15.94
CA PHE A 46 7.68 8.18 -15.88
C PHE A 46 8.54 7.41 -16.88
N GLN A 47 8.09 6.25 -17.33
CA GLN A 47 8.87 5.39 -18.20
C GLN A 47 8.26 5.24 -19.60
N GLY A 48 7.01 5.72 -19.82
CA GLY A 48 6.30 5.55 -21.09
C GLY A 48 6.19 4.08 -21.48
N THR A 49 5.88 3.21 -20.51
CA THR A 49 5.89 1.76 -20.70
C THR A 49 4.63 1.15 -20.14
N THR A 50 3.93 0.34 -20.94
CA THR A 50 2.70 -0.33 -20.57
C THR A 50 2.98 -1.62 -19.81
N MET A 51 2.96 -1.57 -18.47
CA MET A 51 3.22 -2.74 -17.61
C MET A 51 1.97 -3.57 -17.30
N ALA A 52 0.76 -3.08 -17.62
CA ALA A 52 -0.49 -3.74 -17.23
C ALA A 52 -0.64 -5.18 -17.76
N CYS A 53 -0.17 -5.45 -18.98
CA CYS A 53 -0.21 -6.80 -19.57
C CYS A 53 0.69 -7.79 -18.79
N VAL A 54 1.78 -7.27 -18.20
CA VAL A 54 2.81 -8.07 -17.54
C VAL A 54 2.33 -8.64 -16.20
N GLN A 55 1.26 -8.10 -15.64
CA GLN A 55 0.61 -8.67 -14.45
C GLN A 55 0.23 -10.15 -14.63
N CYS A 56 -0.23 -10.54 -15.84
CA CYS A 56 -0.76 -11.88 -16.08
C CYS A 56 0.16 -12.81 -16.87
N HIS A 57 1.04 -12.25 -17.72
CA HIS A 57 1.96 -12.98 -18.60
C HIS A 57 3.12 -12.07 -19.00
N GLY A 58 4.17 -12.60 -19.62
CA GLY A 58 5.24 -11.77 -20.19
C GLY A 58 4.71 -10.76 -21.22
N HIS A 59 5.37 -9.59 -21.33
CA HIS A 59 4.96 -8.57 -22.29
C HIS A 59 5.03 -9.15 -23.72
N PRO A 60 4.00 -8.92 -24.57
CA PRO A 60 3.96 -9.56 -25.89
C PRO A 60 5.04 -9.05 -26.86
N TYR A 61 5.60 -7.87 -26.63
CA TYR A 61 6.55 -7.21 -27.54
C TYR A 61 7.84 -6.76 -26.86
N ASP A 62 7.77 -6.24 -25.63
CA ASP A 62 8.91 -5.73 -24.90
C ASP A 62 9.53 -6.78 -23.99
N PRO A 63 10.82 -6.66 -23.63
CA PRO A 63 11.54 -7.68 -22.87
C PRO A 63 11.21 -7.64 -21.36
N PHE A 64 9.93 -7.61 -21.01
CA PHE A 64 9.43 -7.65 -19.63
C PHE A 64 8.75 -8.97 -19.34
N VAL A 65 9.12 -9.59 -18.24
CA VAL A 65 8.52 -10.84 -17.77
C VAL A 65 7.63 -10.59 -16.55
N GLN A 66 6.75 -11.52 -16.25
CA GLN A 66 5.80 -11.39 -15.14
C GLN A 66 6.53 -11.12 -13.80
N GLU A 67 7.69 -11.70 -13.58
CA GLU A 67 8.52 -11.46 -12.40
C GLU A 67 8.92 -9.97 -12.26
N ASP A 68 9.23 -9.29 -13.38
CA ASP A 68 9.56 -7.85 -13.39
C ASP A 68 8.40 -6.98 -12.90
N PHE A 69 7.16 -7.36 -13.27
CA PHE A 69 5.96 -6.69 -12.75
C PHE A 69 5.87 -6.82 -11.24
N TYR A 70 6.01 -8.05 -10.72
CA TYR A 70 5.89 -8.29 -9.28
C TYR A 70 7.10 -7.79 -8.49
N ALA A 71 8.27 -7.68 -9.09
CA ALA A 71 9.41 -6.98 -8.50
C ALA A 71 9.11 -5.47 -8.32
N SER A 72 8.51 -4.84 -9.33
CA SER A 72 8.03 -3.45 -9.23
C SER A 72 6.86 -3.33 -8.24
N PHE A 73 5.93 -4.27 -8.23
CA PHE A 73 4.83 -4.35 -7.27
C PHE A 73 5.35 -4.42 -5.83
N ALA A 74 6.41 -5.18 -5.57
CA ALA A 74 7.01 -5.32 -4.25
C ALA A 74 7.52 -3.99 -3.67
N LEU A 75 7.91 -3.03 -4.52
CA LEU A 75 8.31 -1.69 -4.11
C LEU A 75 7.15 -0.89 -3.48
N PHE A 76 5.89 -1.20 -3.85
CA PHE A 76 4.69 -0.55 -3.34
C PHE A 76 3.87 -1.41 -2.37
N ASN A 77 4.10 -2.72 -2.33
CA ASN A 77 3.29 -3.67 -1.55
C ASN A 77 3.42 -3.47 -0.03
N ASN A 78 4.53 -2.87 0.42
CA ASN A 78 4.82 -2.64 1.84
C ASN A 78 4.35 -1.27 2.36
N THR A 79 3.40 -0.65 1.70
CA THR A 79 2.75 0.56 2.20
C THR A 79 1.68 0.21 3.23
N ALA A 80 1.54 1.07 4.24
CA ALA A 80 0.65 0.86 5.39
C ALA A 80 -0.83 1.10 5.08
N ASP A 81 -1.15 1.56 3.87
CA ASP A 81 -2.52 1.75 3.45
C ASP A 81 -3.23 0.41 3.27
N TRP A 82 -4.50 0.46 3.57
CA TRP A 82 -5.43 -0.63 3.48
C TRP A 82 -6.73 -0.08 2.88
N ASP A 83 -7.50 -0.88 2.17
CA ASP A 83 -8.80 -0.45 1.62
C ASP A 83 -9.83 -0.33 2.75
N GLN A 84 -9.75 0.78 3.50
CA GLN A 84 -10.59 1.06 4.66
C GLN A 84 -11.21 2.46 4.53
N PRO A 85 -12.45 2.66 4.99
CA PRO A 85 -13.15 3.94 4.89
C PRO A 85 -12.44 5.13 5.54
N ASN A 86 -11.47 4.88 6.41
CA ASN A 86 -10.69 5.92 7.07
C ASN A 86 -9.49 6.42 6.26
N GLU A 87 -9.18 5.78 5.12
CA GLU A 87 -8.09 6.10 4.19
C GLU A 87 -6.69 6.27 4.84
N GLU A 88 -6.49 5.72 6.03
CA GLU A 88 -5.16 5.77 6.69
C GLU A 88 -4.07 5.09 5.81
N PRO A 89 -2.82 5.58 5.84
CA PRO A 89 -2.26 6.67 6.67
C PRO A 89 -2.54 8.06 6.10
N LEU A 90 -2.87 8.98 7.00
CA LEU A 90 -3.20 10.37 6.68
C LEU A 90 -2.18 11.34 7.28
N LEU A 91 -1.78 12.34 6.52
CA LEU A 91 -1.15 13.54 7.04
C LEU A 91 -2.26 14.50 7.47
N ARG A 92 -2.21 14.95 8.72
CA ARG A 92 -3.11 15.95 9.27
C ARG A 92 -2.34 17.21 9.57
N GLU A 93 -2.65 18.28 8.88
CA GLU A 93 -2.04 19.59 9.08
C GLU A 93 -3.02 20.48 9.82
N PHE A 94 -2.59 21.03 10.96
CA PHE A 94 -3.40 21.84 11.84
C PHE A 94 -3.01 23.33 11.73
N GLU A 95 -3.97 24.21 11.89
CA GLU A 95 -3.72 25.63 12.05
C GLU A 95 -2.76 25.88 13.23
N SER A 96 -2.00 26.96 13.16
CA SER A 96 -0.98 27.29 14.17
C SER A 96 -1.53 27.36 15.59
N ALA A 97 -2.78 27.82 15.76
CA ALA A 97 -3.47 27.89 17.05
C ALA A 97 -3.71 26.49 17.69
N HIS A 98 -3.88 25.45 16.88
CA HIS A 98 -4.22 24.11 17.34
C HIS A 98 -3.03 23.13 17.36
N ARG A 99 -1.84 23.53 16.90
CA ARG A 99 -0.70 22.62 16.75
C ARG A 99 -0.26 21.95 18.05
N THR A 100 -0.22 22.70 19.15
CA THR A 100 0.22 22.17 20.46
C THR A 100 -0.80 21.14 20.97
N GLU A 101 -2.09 21.46 20.92
CA GLU A 101 -3.17 20.55 21.32
C GLU A 101 -3.19 19.31 20.43
N ALA A 102 -3.09 19.46 19.12
CA ALA A 102 -3.02 18.38 18.18
C ALA A 102 -1.83 17.45 18.42
N SER A 103 -0.65 17.99 18.71
CA SER A 103 0.55 17.21 19.03
C SER A 103 0.35 16.38 20.30
N GLN A 104 -0.28 16.92 21.32
CA GLN A 104 -0.59 16.19 22.54
C GLN A 104 -1.60 15.08 22.27
N LEU A 105 -2.69 15.37 21.57
CA LEU A 105 -3.70 14.35 21.20
C LEU A 105 -3.12 13.22 20.34
N GLN A 106 -2.19 13.53 19.44
CA GLN A 106 -1.48 12.52 18.63
C GLN A 106 -0.58 11.63 19.49
N ALA A 107 0.15 12.22 20.46
CA ALA A 107 0.98 11.47 21.39
C ALA A 107 0.13 10.55 22.27
N ASP A 108 -0.98 11.05 22.81
CA ASP A 108 -1.91 10.28 23.63
C ASP A 108 -2.53 9.13 22.81
N LEU A 109 -2.90 9.38 21.57
CA LEU A 109 -3.44 8.38 20.65
C LEU A 109 -2.42 7.27 20.33
N SER A 110 -1.15 7.64 20.13
CA SER A 110 -0.06 6.68 19.96
C SER A 110 0.11 5.79 21.19
N SER A 111 0.14 6.40 22.39
CA SER A 111 0.22 5.68 23.66
C SER A 111 -0.94 4.70 23.85
N VAL A 112 -2.17 5.11 23.55
CA VAL A 112 -3.35 4.22 23.64
C VAL A 112 -3.25 3.06 22.64
N ARG A 113 -2.76 3.29 21.42
CA ARG A 113 -2.53 2.23 20.43
C ARG A 113 -1.50 1.20 20.93
N GLU A 114 -0.39 1.67 21.52
CA GLU A 114 0.63 0.81 22.12
C GLU A 114 0.05 -0.01 23.27
N GLN A 115 -0.78 0.59 24.13
CA GLN A 115 -1.46 -0.10 25.23
C GLN A 115 -2.42 -1.18 24.73
N ILE A 116 -3.18 -0.93 23.65
CA ILE A 116 -4.06 -1.92 23.03
C ILE A 116 -3.22 -3.12 22.53
N VAL A 117 -2.13 -2.86 21.80
CA VAL A 117 -1.24 -3.93 21.32
C VAL A 117 -0.65 -4.72 22.49
N ALA A 118 -0.18 -4.05 23.54
CA ALA A 118 0.36 -4.70 24.71
C ALA A 118 -0.68 -5.57 25.43
N ALA A 119 -1.92 -5.07 25.57
CA ALA A 119 -3.02 -5.81 26.23
C ALA A 119 -3.32 -7.14 25.52
N VAL A 120 -3.29 -7.18 24.19
CA VAL A 120 -3.61 -8.40 23.42
C VAL A 120 -2.37 -9.25 23.08
N SER A 121 -1.19 -8.86 23.53
CA SER A 121 0.07 -9.57 23.24
C SER A 121 0.54 -10.49 24.37
N THR A 122 -0.17 -10.56 25.50
CA THR A 122 0.19 -11.48 26.59
C THR A 122 -0.02 -12.94 26.17
N PRO A 123 0.73 -13.91 26.73
CA PRO A 123 0.57 -15.33 26.39
C PRO A 123 -0.85 -15.84 26.57
N GLU A 124 -1.54 -15.41 27.62
CA GLU A 124 -2.91 -15.81 27.96
C GLU A 124 -3.91 -15.29 26.91
N ILE A 125 -3.79 -14.02 26.55
CA ILE A 125 -4.68 -13.39 25.56
C ILE A 125 -4.38 -13.92 24.15
N ARG A 126 -3.11 -14.21 23.86
CA ARG A 126 -2.72 -14.89 22.62
C ARG A 126 -3.41 -16.25 22.48
N GLN A 127 -3.52 -17.02 23.57
CA GLN A 127 -4.26 -18.29 23.53
C GLN A 127 -5.76 -18.07 23.30
N GLN A 128 -6.36 -17.05 23.91
CA GLN A 128 -7.76 -16.68 23.67
C GLN A 128 -8.00 -16.25 22.21
N ARG A 129 -7.04 -15.52 21.61
CA ARG A 129 -7.10 -15.17 20.19
C ARG A 129 -7.11 -16.42 19.30
N LEU A 130 -6.29 -17.42 19.57
CA LEU A 130 -6.31 -18.66 18.79
C LEU A 130 -7.66 -19.40 18.88
N VAL A 131 -8.31 -19.37 20.04
CA VAL A 131 -9.67 -19.92 20.21
C VAL A 131 -10.67 -19.08 19.42
N TRP A 132 -10.57 -17.76 19.46
CA TRP A 132 -11.40 -16.85 18.67
C TRP A 132 -11.24 -17.12 17.16
N GLU A 133 -10.02 -17.29 16.67
CA GLU A 133 -9.73 -17.60 15.27
C GLU A 133 -10.42 -18.91 14.81
N GLN A 134 -10.51 -19.90 15.70
CA GLN A 134 -11.21 -21.17 15.41
C GLN A 134 -12.74 -21.05 15.44
N SER A 135 -13.27 -20.01 16.05
CA SER A 135 -14.72 -19.77 16.18
C SER A 135 -15.28 -18.77 15.15
N LEU A 136 -14.51 -18.34 14.18
CA LEU A 136 -14.90 -17.33 13.18
C LEU A 136 -16.02 -17.78 12.23
N ASP A 137 -16.29 -19.09 12.13
CA ASP A 137 -17.44 -19.61 11.39
C ASP A 137 -18.78 -19.36 12.12
N ASP A 138 -18.74 -19.07 13.41
CA ASP A 138 -19.93 -18.67 14.17
C ASP A 138 -20.27 -17.19 13.83
N PRO A 139 -21.48 -16.93 13.29
CA PRO A 139 -21.93 -15.58 12.96
C PRO A 139 -21.98 -14.62 14.16
N THR A 140 -22.10 -15.13 15.38
CA THR A 140 -22.13 -14.31 16.60
C THR A 140 -20.73 -13.81 16.96
N VAL A 141 -19.68 -14.49 16.51
CA VAL A 141 -18.28 -14.11 16.70
C VAL A 141 -17.83 -13.22 15.56
N SER A 142 -17.97 -13.69 14.32
CA SER A 142 -17.52 -12.95 13.14
C SER A 142 -18.35 -11.69 12.88
N GLY A 143 -19.64 -11.66 13.26
CA GLY A 143 -20.52 -10.49 13.12
C GLY A 143 -20.13 -9.28 13.98
N LYS A 144 -19.17 -9.42 14.89
CA LYS A 144 -18.57 -8.30 15.63
C LYS A 144 -17.53 -7.53 14.82
N LEU A 145 -17.02 -8.13 13.75
CA LEU A 145 -16.11 -7.49 12.81
C LEU A 145 -16.87 -6.74 11.72
N SER A 146 -16.23 -5.74 11.10
CA SER A 146 -16.80 -5.14 9.90
C SER A 146 -16.96 -6.19 8.80
N THR A 147 -17.97 -6.02 7.96
CA THR A 147 -18.28 -6.99 6.88
C THR A 147 -17.08 -7.18 5.95
N THR A 148 -16.36 -6.09 5.66
CA THR A 148 -15.16 -6.10 4.80
C THR A 148 -14.01 -6.88 5.43
N ALA A 149 -13.80 -6.78 6.75
CA ALA A 149 -12.72 -7.49 7.43
C ALA A 149 -12.99 -9.00 7.62
N GLN A 150 -14.24 -9.44 7.58
CA GLN A 150 -14.61 -10.85 7.88
C GLN A 150 -13.95 -11.85 6.93
N ASN A 151 -13.94 -11.57 5.64
CA ASN A 151 -13.38 -12.48 4.62
C ASN A 151 -11.88 -12.64 4.80
N GLU A 152 -11.16 -11.53 4.96
CA GLU A 152 -9.72 -11.53 5.15
C GLU A 152 -9.31 -12.20 6.47
N VAL A 153 -10.04 -11.92 7.55
CA VAL A 153 -9.81 -12.56 8.85
C VAL A 153 -9.94 -14.09 8.74
N ARG A 154 -11.00 -14.60 8.08
CA ARG A 154 -11.20 -16.04 7.88
C ARG A 154 -10.10 -16.63 7.00
N ARG A 155 -9.73 -15.95 5.92
CA ARG A 155 -8.67 -16.40 5.00
C ARG A 155 -7.33 -16.54 5.72
N ILE A 156 -6.94 -15.54 6.51
CA ILE A 156 -5.69 -15.59 7.27
C ILE A 156 -5.77 -16.59 8.42
N ALA A 157 -6.90 -16.67 9.12
CA ALA A 157 -7.09 -17.63 10.22
C ALA A 157 -6.99 -19.09 9.76
N ALA A 158 -7.36 -19.41 8.51
CA ALA A 158 -7.20 -20.74 7.92
C ALA A 158 -5.73 -21.12 7.70
N ILE A 159 -4.78 -20.17 7.69
CA ILE A 159 -3.34 -20.44 7.60
C ILE A 159 -2.85 -20.84 8.99
N ALA A 160 -2.10 -21.94 9.10
CA ALA A 160 -1.48 -22.35 10.36
C ALA A 160 -0.57 -21.23 10.91
N ASP A 161 -0.65 -20.93 12.21
CA ASP A 161 0.06 -19.78 12.83
C ASP A 161 1.58 -19.76 12.53
N SER A 162 2.19 -20.96 12.46
CA SER A 162 3.62 -21.11 12.11
C SER A 162 3.96 -20.70 10.67
N LEU A 163 2.99 -20.70 9.78
CA LEU A 163 3.15 -20.39 8.35
C LEU A 163 2.74 -18.94 8.01
N ARG A 164 2.13 -18.22 8.96
CA ARG A 164 1.70 -16.84 8.76
C ARG A 164 2.88 -15.90 8.69
N THR A 165 2.79 -14.93 7.82
CA THR A 165 3.73 -13.79 7.78
C THR A 165 3.58 -12.91 9.03
N PRO A 166 4.58 -12.10 9.38
CA PRO A 166 4.46 -11.12 10.45
C PRO A 166 3.25 -10.19 10.27
N HIS A 167 3.02 -9.69 9.05
CA HIS A 167 1.86 -8.85 8.74
C HIS A 167 0.53 -9.57 9.01
N GLN A 168 0.38 -10.81 8.60
CA GLN A 168 -0.84 -11.59 8.85
C GLN A 168 -1.10 -11.80 10.34
N ARG A 169 -0.05 -12.00 11.14
CA ARG A 169 -0.16 -12.09 12.60
C ARG A 169 -0.58 -10.76 13.22
N ALA A 170 0.01 -9.65 12.77
CA ALA A 170 -0.34 -8.31 13.22
C ALA A 170 -1.79 -7.98 12.88
N PHE A 171 -2.23 -8.28 11.66
CA PHE A 171 -3.60 -8.08 11.22
C PHE A 171 -4.61 -8.82 12.10
N LEU A 172 -4.43 -10.13 12.34
CA LEU A 172 -5.32 -10.89 13.22
C LEU A 172 -5.30 -10.39 14.68
N ARG A 173 -4.13 -9.98 15.17
CA ARG A 173 -3.99 -9.36 16.50
C ARG A 173 -4.86 -8.10 16.61
N ASP A 174 -4.77 -7.22 15.61
CA ASP A 174 -5.45 -5.94 15.63
C ASP A 174 -6.97 -6.12 15.46
N ARG A 175 -7.40 -7.06 14.58
CA ARG A 175 -8.83 -7.40 14.45
C ARG A 175 -9.38 -8.07 15.71
N PHE A 176 -8.63 -8.91 16.37
CA PHE A 176 -9.01 -9.46 17.68
C PHE A 176 -9.12 -8.35 18.74
N ALA A 177 -8.17 -7.42 18.78
CA ALA A 177 -8.21 -6.28 19.69
C ALA A 177 -9.46 -5.40 19.49
N ASP A 178 -10.02 -5.33 18.29
CA ASP A 178 -11.25 -4.57 18.04
C ASP A 178 -12.52 -5.21 18.67
N VAL A 179 -12.47 -6.48 19.06
CA VAL A 179 -13.61 -7.22 19.61
C VAL A 179 -13.37 -7.76 21.02
N ASP A 180 -12.12 -7.79 21.50
CA ASP A 180 -11.77 -8.32 22.81
C ASP A 180 -12.27 -7.41 23.95
N PRO A 181 -12.94 -7.96 24.99
CA PRO A 181 -13.42 -7.16 26.10
C PRO A 181 -12.33 -6.43 26.89
N SER A 182 -11.12 -6.98 26.95
CA SER A 182 -9.99 -6.37 27.72
C SER A 182 -9.53 -5.03 27.14
N THR A 183 -9.83 -4.75 25.88
CA THR A 183 -9.47 -3.50 25.19
C THR A 183 -10.61 -2.49 25.13
N GLU A 184 -11.81 -2.79 25.66
CA GLU A 184 -13.00 -1.97 25.47
C GLU A 184 -12.79 -0.52 25.90
N ASP A 185 -12.23 -0.28 27.08
CA ASP A 185 -12.00 1.08 27.59
C ASP A 185 -10.91 1.81 26.79
N LEU A 186 -9.87 1.11 26.38
CA LEU A 186 -8.84 1.68 25.52
C LEU A 186 -9.38 2.04 24.14
N ARG A 187 -10.27 1.23 23.57
CA ARG A 187 -10.95 1.53 22.30
C ARG A 187 -11.89 2.74 22.43
N LYS A 188 -12.60 2.89 23.55
CA LYS A 188 -13.40 4.10 23.83
C LYS A 188 -12.51 5.33 23.89
N THR A 189 -11.41 5.26 24.65
CA THR A 189 -10.44 6.36 24.74
C THR A 189 -9.85 6.69 23.38
N ARG A 190 -9.47 5.68 22.58
CA ARG A 190 -9.00 5.87 21.19
C ARG A 190 -10.02 6.62 20.35
N SER A 191 -11.29 6.23 20.43
CA SER A 191 -12.37 6.86 19.69
C SER A 191 -12.59 8.32 20.10
N GLU A 192 -12.56 8.62 21.40
CA GLU A 192 -12.68 9.98 21.91
C GLU A 192 -11.52 10.88 21.50
N LEU A 193 -10.27 10.38 21.58
CA LEU A 193 -9.10 11.12 21.13
C LEU A 193 -9.12 11.37 19.62
N THR A 194 -9.54 10.38 18.84
CA THR A 194 -9.70 10.50 17.39
C THR A 194 -10.76 11.55 17.04
N LYS A 195 -11.88 11.57 17.76
CA LYS A 195 -12.91 12.58 17.59
C LYS A 195 -12.40 13.98 17.92
N LYS A 196 -11.73 14.17 19.07
CA LYS A 196 -11.13 15.46 19.43
C LYS A 196 -10.16 15.96 18.37
N LEU A 197 -9.32 15.06 17.84
CA LEU A 197 -8.38 15.40 16.78
C LEU A 197 -9.09 15.81 15.47
N HIS A 198 -10.18 15.14 15.15
CA HIS A 198 -11.03 15.49 14.01
C HIS A 198 -11.73 16.85 14.20
N ASP A 199 -12.21 17.14 15.40
CA ASP A 199 -12.92 18.38 15.75
C ASP A 199 -12.01 19.62 15.63
N LEU A 200 -10.67 19.46 15.62
CA LEU A 200 -9.71 20.51 15.28
C LEU A 200 -9.66 20.86 13.79
N ALA A 201 -10.47 20.23 12.96
CA ALA A 201 -10.63 20.46 11.53
C ALA A 201 -9.30 20.55 10.75
N PRO A 202 -8.43 19.52 10.81
CA PRO A 202 -7.18 19.52 10.07
C PRO A 202 -7.41 19.46 8.56
N THR A 203 -6.48 20.02 7.79
CA THR A 203 -6.34 19.66 6.39
C THR A 203 -5.80 18.24 6.32
N ILE A 204 -6.48 17.38 5.58
CA ILE A 204 -6.18 15.95 5.51
C ILE A 204 -5.64 15.62 4.12
N THR A 205 -4.50 14.93 4.07
CA THR A 205 -3.90 14.43 2.83
C THR A 205 -3.58 12.95 3.01
N PRO A 206 -4.16 12.03 2.19
CA PRO A 206 -3.74 10.64 2.16
C PRO A 206 -2.28 10.55 1.71
N ILE A 207 -1.45 9.84 2.47
CA ILE A 207 -0.02 9.71 2.21
C ILE A 207 0.40 8.25 2.19
N MET A 208 1.59 7.98 1.67
CA MET A 208 2.20 6.66 1.77
C MET A 208 3.17 6.61 2.96
N ARG A 209 3.05 5.57 3.76
CA ARG A 209 4.02 5.18 4.79
C ARG A 209 4.37 3.72 4.62
N GLU A 210 5.63 3.37 4.91
CA GLU A 210 6.04 1.97 4.97
C GLU A 210 5.47 1.29 6.22
N LEU A 211 5.16 0.01 6.09
CA LEU A 211 4.95 -0.86 7.23
C LEU A 211 6.25 -1.01 8.03
N PRO A 212 6.17 -1.18 9.35
CA PRO A 212 7.31 -1.61 10.17
C PRO A 212 7.96 -2.87 9.57
N GLU A 213 9.25 -3.05 9.82
CA GLU A 213 10.02 -4.15 9.22
C GLU A 213 9.47 -5.52 9.60
N ASP A 214 9.01 -5.66 10.83
CA ASP A 214 8.39 -6.86 11.38
C ASP A 214 6.95 -7.11 10.91
N GLU A 215 6.36 -6.16 10.18
CA GLU A 215 5.00 -6.28 9.59
C GLU A 215 5.01 -6.31 8.06
N ARG A 216 6.17 -6.33 7.42
CA ARG A 216 6.28 -6.33 5.97
C ARG A 216 5.62 -7.54 5.31
N ARG A 217 4.97 -7.27 4.17
CA ARG A 217 4.35 -8.30 3.33
C ARG A 217 5.40 -8.94 2.42
N ALA A 218 5.39 -10.26 2.31
CA ALA A 218 6.11 -10.92 1.23
C ALA A 218 5.32 -10.73 -0.08
N THR A 219 5.99 -10.32 -1.14
CA THR A 219 5.39 -10.25 -2.47
C THR A 219 5.54 -11.59 -3.17
N ARG A 220 4.48 -12.04 -3.82
CA ARG A 220 4.46 -13.28 -4.61
C ARG A 220 3.87 -13.02 -5.99
N ILE A 221 4.28 -13.82 -6.96
CA ILE A 221 3.65 -13.84 -8.27
C ILE A 221 2.21 -14.34 -8.10
N MET A 222 1.26 -13.64 -8.70
CA MET A 222 -0.15 -14.00 -8.72
C MET A 222 -0.47 -14.65 -10.07
N GLU A 223 -0.90 -15.91 -10.06
CA GLU A 223 -1.19 -16.62 -11.30
C GLU A 223 -2.29 -15.92 -12.08
N ARG A 224 -1.97 -15.46 -13.29
CA ARG A 224 -2.87 -14.69 -14.15
C ARG A 224 -3.46 -13.44 -13.47
N GLY A 225 -2.71 -12.84 -12.55
CA GLY A 225 -3.16 -11.67 -11.77
C GLY A 225 -4.17 -11.99 -10.65
N ASN A 226 -4.47 -13.28 -10.40
CA ASN A 226 -5.41 -13.69 -9.36
C ASN A 226 -4.75 -13.65 -7.97
N PHE A 227 -5.16 -12.70 -7.13
CA PHE A 227 -4.60 -12.52 -5.80
C PHE A 227 -4.79 -13.71 -4.85
N LEU A 228 -5.76 -14.59 -5.12
CA LEU A 228 -6.00 -15.81 -4.33
C LEU A 228 -5.02 -16.96 -4.68
N ILE A 229 -4.37 -16.90 -5.85
CA ILE A 229 -3.45 -17.94 -6.31
C ILE A 229 -2.05 -17.37 -6.40
N GLN A 230 -1.30 -17.51 -5.32
CA GLN A 230 0.05 -16.98 -5.19
C GLN A 230 1.08 -18.09 -5.32
N THR A 231 2.17 -17.81 -6.05
CA THR A 231 3.25 -18.78 -6.31
C THR A 231 4.59 -18.29 -5.68
N ASP A 232 5.62 -18.10 -6.47
CA ASP A 232 6.98 -17.81 -6.00
C ASP A 232 7.09 -16.42 -5.34
N VAL A 233 7.97 -16.31 -4.35
CA VAL A 233 8.31 -15.04 -3.69
C VAL A 233 9.19 -14.22 -4.64
N VAL A 234 8.91 -12.93 -4.73
CA VAL A 234 9.66 -11.97 -5.54
C VAL A 234 10.19 -10.84 -4.66
N GLU A 235 11.46 -10.54 -4.82
CA GLU A 235 12.10 -9.42 -4.15
C GLU A 235 11.83 -8.08 -4.87
N PRO A 236 11.82 -6.94 -4.15
CA PRO A 236 11.65 -5.63 -4.76
C PRO A 236 12.77 -5.33 -5.79
N GLY A 237 12.40 -4.86 -6.97
CA GLY A 237 13.36 -4.59 -8.03
C GLY A 237 12.78 -3.84 -9.21
N VAL A 238 13.57 -3.75 -10.27
CA VAL A 238 13.23 -3.16 -11.58
C VAL A 238 13.50 -4.20 -12.66
N PRO A 239 12.88 -4.09 -13.85
CA PRO A 239 13.09 -5.04 -14.94
C PRO A 239 14.56 -5.22 -15.31
N LEU A 240 14.95 -6.47 -15.53
CA LEU A 240 16.34 -6.83 -15.90
C LEU A 240 16.79 -6.23 -17.24
N ALA A 241 15.86 -5.88 -18.12
CA ALA A 241 16.12 -5.21 -19.39
C ALA A 241 16.59 -3.75 -19.25
N LEU A 242 16.45 -3.16 -18.06
CA LEU A 242 16.81 -1.78 -17.75
C LEU A 242 18.01 -1.73 -16.79
N PRO A 243 18.69 -0.57 -16.65
CA PRO A 243 19.77 -0.43 -15.68
C PRO A 243 19.35 -0.88 -14.28
N MET A 244 20.24 -1.57 -13.57
CA MET A 244 19.96 -2.11 -12.24
C MET A 244 19.66 -1.00 -11.23
N LEU A 245 18.82 -1.33 -10.25
CA LEU A 245 18.54 -0.48 -9.11
C LEU A 245 19.84 -0.33 -8.27
N ASN A 246 20.40 0.87 -8.24
CA ASN A 246 21.55 1.22 -7.41
C ASN A 246 21.06 1.91 -6.13
N GLY A 247 20.95 1.17 -5.03
CA GLY A 247 20.47 1.70 -3.76
C GLY A 247 19.54 0.75 -3.03
N PRO A 248 18.84 1.22 -1.99
CA PRO A 248 17.94 0.37 -1.23
C PRO A 248 16.75 -0.10 -2.10
N ALA A 249 16.42 -1.38 -2.04
CA ALA A 249 15.28 -1.97 -2.74
C ALA A 249 13.94 -1.58 -2.08
N ASN A 250 13.60 -0.30 -2.16
CA ASN A 250 12.37 0.30 -1.63
C ASN A 250 11.93 1.48 -2.50
N ARG A 251 10.81 2.11 -2.17
CA ARG A 251 10.26 3.25 -2.93
C ARG A 251 11.23 4.43 -3.08
N MET A 252 12.05 4.72 -2.07
CA MET A 252 13.04 5.79 -2.16
C MET A 252 14.13 5.45 -3.18
N GLY A 253 14.68 4.23 -3.13
CA GLY A 253 15.65 3.77 -4.12
C GLY A 253 15.06 3.74 -5.53
N PHE A 254 13.79 3.34 -5.66
CA PHE A 254 13.07 3.38 -6.94
C PHE A 254 12.90 4.80 -7.47
N ALA A 255 12.52 5.75 -6.62
CA ALA A 255 12.45 7.16 -7.01
C ALA A 255 13.82 7.72 -7.46
N GLN A 256 14.88 7.37 -6.75
CA GLN A 256 16.26 7.73 -7.16
C GLN A 256 16.65 7.09 -8.50
N TRP A 257 16.25 5.84 -8.74
CA TRP A 257 16.47 5.16 -10.00
C TRP A 257 15.70 5.81 -11.16
N ILE A 258 14.44 6.18 -10.97
CA ILE A 258 13.66 6.93 -11.96
C ILE A 258 14.36 8.24 -12.33
N MET A 259 14.91 8.94 -11.34
CA MET A 259 15.59 10.23 -11.53
C MET A 259 17.07 10.12 -11.91
N SER A 260 17.60 8.90 -12.04
CA SER A 260 19.01 8.68 -12.42
C SER A 260 19.27 9.11 -13.84
N ALA A 261 20.47 9.69 -14.06
CA ALA A 261 20.96 9.99 -15.41
C ALA A 261 21.17 8.73 -16.26
N ASP A 262 21.35 7.57 -15.61
CA ASP A 262 21.52 6.28 -16.29
C ASP A 262 20.18 5.68 -16.73
N ASN A 263 19.03 6.20 -16.23
CA ASN A 263 17.72 5.76 -16.69
C ASN A 263 17.43 6.32 -18.09
N PRO A 264 17.28 5.44 -19.11
CA PRO A 264 17.17 5.90 -20.49
C PRO A 264 15.81 6.47 -20.85
N LEU A 265 14.76 6.26 -20.03
CA LEU A 265 13.38 6.54 -20.41
C LEU A 265 12.85 7.84 -19.78
N THR A 266 13.09 8.09 -18.50
CA THR A 266 12.44 9.20 -17.78
C THR A 266 12.63 10.55 -18.49
N SER A 267 13.86 10.92 -18.86
CA SER A 267 14.12 12.19 -19.51
C SER A 267 13.47 12.29 -20.89
N ARG A 268 13.44 11.20 -21.64
CA ARG A 268 12.79 11.14 -22.98
C ARG A 268 11.29 11.31 -22.85
N VAL A 269 10.65 10.60 -21.94
CA VAL A 269 9.21 10.67 -21.68
C VAL A 269 8.83 12.08 -21.23
N MET A 270 9.55 12.68 -20.29
CA MET A 270 9.26 14.03 -19.80
C MET A 270 9.43 15.09 -20.89
N VAL A 271 10.50 15.02 -21.71
CA VAL A 271 10.69 15.93 -22.83
C VAL A 271 9.57 15.76 -23.86
N ASN A 272 9.18 14.53 -24.17
CA ASN A 272 8.09 14.25 -25.10
C ASN A 272 6.75 14.86 -24.65
N ARG A 273 6.40 14.68 -23.39
CA ARG A 273 5.16 15.25 -22.79
C ARG A 273 5.20 16.78 -22.79
N LEU A 274 6.33 17.40 -22.47
CA LEU A 274 6.48 18.85 -22.52
C LEU A 274 6.40 19.37 -23.97
N TRP A 275 6.98 18.65 -24.92
CA TRP A 275 6.88 18.96 -26.33
C TRP A 275 5.43 18.90 -26.85
N GLU A 276 4.73 17.83 -26.51
CA GLU A 276 3.31 17.66 -26.82
C GLU A 276 2.44 18.82 -26.30
N GLN A 277 2.68 19.26 -25.07
CA GLN A 277 1.98 20.42 -24.47
C GLN A 277 2.19 21.71 -25.27
N LEU A 278 3.38 21.88 -25.85
CA LEU A 278 3.74 23.13 -26.56
C LEU A 278 3.36 23.09 -28.06
N PHE A 279 3.42 21.92 -28.68
CA PHE A 279 3.27 21.76 -30.14
C PHE A 279 2.07 20.91 -30.56
N GLY A 280 1.33 20.33 -29.62
CA GLY A 280 0.09 19.56 -29.89
C GLY A 280 0.31 18.08 -30.21
N LEU A 281 1.51 17.70 -30.67
CA LEU A 281 1.92 16.30 -30.88
C LEU A 281 3.30 16.07 -30.27
N GLY A 282 3.49 14.92 -29.63
CA GLY A 282 4.77 14.50 -29.09
C GLY A 282 5.81 14.23 -30.21
N ILE A 283 7.09 14.26 -29.88
CA ILE A 283 8.16 13.76 -30.77
C ILE A 283 7.92 12.27 -31.05
N VAL A 284 7.49 11.53 -30.05
CA VAL A 284 6.90 10.20 -30.11
C VAL A 284 5.39 10.37 -29.94
N GLU A 285 4.60 10.01 -30.94
CA GLU A 285 3.14 10.22 -30.96
C GLU A 285 2.39 9.29 -29.98
N SER A 286 3.05 8.22 -29.50
CA SER A 286 2.56 7.32 -28.45
C SER A 286 3.20 7.69 -27.09
N PRO A 287 2.70 8.71 -26.34
CA PRO A 287 3.38 9.25 -25.16
C PRO A 287 3.50 8.25 -23.99
N ASP A 288 2.65 7.23 -24.00
CA ASP A 288 2.59 6.21 -22.95
C ASP A 288 3.22 4.89 -23.37
N ASP A 289 3.74 4.81 -24.62
CA ASP A 289 4.39 3.62 -25.18
C ASP A 289 5.63 4.00 -25.98
N PHE A 290 6.79 3.91 -25.33
CA PHE A 290 8.13 4.04 -25.90
C PHE A 290 8.74 2.67 -26.22
N GLY A 291 7.95 1.61 -26.11
CA GLY A 291 8.34 0.23 -26.39
C GLY A 291 8.33 -0.11 -27.89
N THR A 292 8.42 -1.40 -28.16
CA THR A 292 8.58 -1.94 -29.53
C THR A 292 7.39 -1.61 -30.45
N VAL A 293 6.19 -1.45 -29.92
CA VAL A 293 4.98 -1.09 -30.68
C VAL A 293 4.74 0.41 -30.76
N GLY A 294 5.49 1.20 -30.00
CA GLY A 294 5.41 2.66 -30.03
C GLY A 294 5.74 3.24 -31.39
N ILE A 295 5.21 4.42 -31.66
CA ILE A 295 5.49 5.14 -32.93
C ILE A 295 6.92 5.70 -32.86
N PRO A 296 7.78 5.43 -33.85
CA PRO A 296 9.13 5.99 -33.86
C PRO A 296 9.14 7.53 -33.78
N PRO A 297 10.17 8.12 -33.13
CA PRO A 297 10.25 9.57 -33.03
C PRO A 297 10.31 10.24 -34.39
N SER A 298 9.66 11.40 -34.50
CA SER A 298 9.56 12.17 -35.74
C SER A 298 10.91 12.77 -36.20
N HIS A 299 11.88 12.94 -35.29
CA HIS A 299 13.23 13.45 -35.58
C HIS A 299 14.23 13.16 -34.47
#